data_6efe478f4aa8e73baedd498fa1409bf5
#
_entry.id   6efe478f4aa8e73baedd498fa1409bf5
#
_cell.length_a   1.000
_cell.length_b   1.000
_cell.length_c   1.000
_cell.angle_alpha   90.00
_cell.angle_beta   90.00
_cell.angle_gamma   90.00
#
_symmetry.space_group_name_H-M   'P 1'
#
loop_
_entity.id
_entity.type
_entity.pdbx_description
1 polymer ?
#
loop_
_entity_poly.entity_id
_entity_poly.type
_entity_poly.pdbx_seq_one_letter_code
_entity_poly.pdbx_strand_id
1 'polypeptide(L)'
;ILFANMLLLFGLGLPVVLDHYKATIGDNMLADYQYLLQMPVGTVDEDHKLESMLNMMMFSRSVETDNEDAEKFSAYSLKMQQNATRAEEVLLYGIEPDSQYIHLDLQPTDVYISSAYADKYLIQPGDTITLKETYEDKSYNLTVTGIYDYEGALDVFMSREALNDMFDLGSDYFCGYFSNSEITDI
;
A
#
# COMPACT_ATOMS: atom_id res chain seq x y z
N ILE A 1 13.78 39.35 -26.25
CA ILE A 1 14.32 38.11 -26.86
C ILE A 1 14.37 37.01 -25.79
N LEU A 2 14.97 37.23 -24.60
CA LEU A 2 15.15 36.22 -23.57
C LEU A 2 13.80 35.71 -23.01
N PHE A 3 12.86 36.63 -22.77
CA PHE A 3 11.49 36.31 -22.28
C PHE A 3 10.68 35.52 -23.32
N ALA A 4 10.82 35.87 -24.58
CA ALA A 4 10.14 35.14 -25.68
C ALA A 4 10.68 33.71 -25.83
N ASN A 5 12.01 33.51 -25.72
CA ASN A 5 12.63 32.19 -25.76
C ASN A 5 12.22 31.35 -24.55
N MET A 6 12.08 31.95 -23.35
CA MET A 6 11.60 31.28 -22.15
C MET A 6 10.15 30.80 -22.31
N LEU A 7 9.25 31.66 -22.83
CA LEU A 7 7.87 31.29 -23.12
C LEU A 7 7.76 30.18 -24.16
N LEU A 8 8.64 30.21 -25.16
CA LEU A 8 8.67 29.20 -26.22
C LEU A 8 9.14 27.85 -25.69
N LEU A 9 10.18 27.84 -24.86
CA LEU A 9 10.64 26.63 -24.14
C LEU A 9 9.56 26.03 -23.24
N PHE A 10 8.85 26.86 -22.49
CA PHE A 10 7.73 26.41 -21.65
C PHE A 10 6.57 25.89 -22.52
N GLY A 11 6.22 26.63 -23.57
CA GLY A 11 5.08 26.28 -24.44
C GLY A 11 5.30 24.98 -25.23
N LEU A 12 6.51 24.68 -25.65
CA LEU A 12 6.86 23.45 -26.38
C LEU A 12 7.28 22.31 -25.46
N GLY A 13 7.93 22.62 -24.33
CA GLY A 13 8.45 21.60 -23.41
C GLY A 13 7.39 21.07 -22.46
N LEU A 14 6.48 21.92 -21.98
CA LEU A 14 5.47 21.53 -20.99
C LEU A 14 4.55 20.38 -21.46
N PRO A 15 3.99 20.39 -22.69
CA PRO A 15 3.17 19.28 -23.16
C PRO A 15 3.91 17.94 -23.16
N VAL A 16 5.15 17.93 -23.63
CA VAL A 16 5.99 16.71 -23.69
C VAL A 16 6.27 16.17 -22.27
N VAL A 17 6.57 17.07 -21.34
CA VAL A 17 6.76 16.70 -19.92
C VAL A 17 5.48 16.17 -19.32
N LEU A 18 4.33 16.80 -19.60
CA LEU A 18 3.02 16.35 -19.09
C LEU A 18 2.61 15.01 -19.69
N ASP A 19 2.86 14.77 -20.96
CA ASP A 19 2.54 13.47 -21.59
C ASP A 19 3.45 12.36 -21.06
N HIS A 20 4.73 12.66 -20.83
CA HIS A 20 5.62 11.73 -20.14
C HIS A 20 5.18 11.45 -18.71
N TYR A 21 4.78 12.48 -17.96
CA TYR A 21 4.24 12.33 -16.59
C TYR A 21 2.97 11.46 -16.55
N LYS A 22 2.04 11.67 -17.52
CA LYS A 22 0.83 10.84 -17.61
C LYS A 22 1.14 9.37 -17.88
N ALA A 23 2.08 9.08 -18.77
CA ALA A 23 2.51 7.71 -19.04
C ALA A 23 3.13 7.09 -17.77
N THR A 24 4.03 7.83 -17.11
CA THR A 24 4.72 7.35 -15.90
C THR A 24 3.76 7.15 -14.71
N ILE A 25 2.69 7.96 -14.58
CA ILE A 25 1.69 7.75 -13.51
C ILE A 25 0.98 6.40 -13.68
N GLY A 26 0.61 6.02 -14.90
CA GLY A 26 -0.01 4.71 -15.15
C GLY A 26 0.90 3.54 -14.77
N ASP A 27 2.19 3.65 -15.09
CA ASP A 27 3.18 2.61 -14.77
C ASP A 27 3.48 2.52 -13.25
N ASN A 28 3.16 3.58 -12.49
CA ASN A 28 3.35 3.67 -11.04
C ASN A 28 2.05 3.50 -10.23
N MET A 29 1.06 2.81 -10.79
CA MET A 29 -0.16 2.41 -10.08
C MET A 29 -0.10 0.90 -9.80
N LEU A 30 -0.51 0.49 -8.61
CA LEU A 30 -0.60 -0.94 -8.27
C LEU A 30 -1.76 -1.62 -9.00
N ALA A 31 -2.84 -0.89 -9.26
CA ALA A 31 -4.00 -1.31 -10.02
C ALA A 31 -4.69 -0.08 -10.62
N ASP A 32 -5.57 -0.25 -11.62
CA ASP A 32 -6.33 0.86 -12.23
C ASP A 32 -7.24 1.54 -11.21
N TYR A 33 -7.79 0.76 -10.29
CA TYR A 33 -8.62 1.22 -9.17
C TYR A 33 -8.10 0.65 -7.86
N GLN A 34 -8.02 1.51 -6.85
CA GLN A 34 -7.73 1.13 -5.47
C GLN A 34 -8.81 1.69 -4.56
N TYR A 35 -9.61 0.81 -3.98
CA TYR A 35 -10.69 1.17 -3.07
C TYR A 35 -10.23 0.96 -1.64
N LEU A 36 -10.36 2.00 -0.82
CA LEU A 36 -10.19 1.93 0.63
C LEU A 36 -11.57 1.96 1.28
N LEU A 37 -11.87 0.97 2.07
CA LEU A 37 -13.12 0.90 2.81
C LEU A 37 -13.10 1.93 3.95
N GLN A 38 -14.24 2.57 4.19
CA GLN A 38 -14.37 3.53 5.30
C GLN A 38 -14.19 2.86 6.67
N MET A 39 -14.58 1.57 6.76
CA MET A 39 -14.31 0.71 7.92
C MET A 39 -13.73 -0.62 7.43
N PRO A 40 -12.55 -1.02 7.94
CA PRO A 40 -11.98 -2.32 7.62
C PRO A 40 -12.88 -3.45 8.09
N VAL A 41 -12.84 -4.57 7.35
CA VAL A 41 -13.60 -5.78 7.69
C VAL A 41 -12.69 -6.75 8.43
N GLY A 42 -13.22 -7.44 9.45
CA GLY A 42 -12.50 -8.47 10.20
C GLY A 42 -11.91 -8.03 11.55
N THR A 43 -11.98 -6.76 11.93
CA THR A 43 -11.57 -6.31 13.27
C THR A 43 -12.62 -6.70 14.31
N VAL A 44 -12.23 -7.50 15.30
CA VAL A 44 -13.06 -7.87 16.46
C VAL A 44 -12.47 -7.21 17.70
N ASP A 45 -13.19 -6.23 18.27
CA ASP A 45 -12.86 -5.68 19.57
C ASP A 45 -13.29 -6.68 20.66
N GLU A 46 -12.36 -7.13 21.51
CA GLU A 46 -12.62 -8.13 22.53
C GLU A 46 -13.60 -7.64 23.62
N ASP A 47 -13.61 -6.34 23.89
CA ASP A 47 -14.48 -5.73 24.90
C ASP A 47 -15.94 -5.55 24.44
N HIS A 48 -16.18 -5.52 23.11
CA HIS A 48 -17.51 -5.34 22.50
C HIS A 48 -17.82 -6.42 21.45
N LYS A 49 -17.49 -7.66 21.77
CA LYS A 49 -17.53 -8.81 20.85
C LYS A 49 -18.86 -9.00 20.12
N LEU A 50 -19.98 -8.78 20.79
CA LEU A 50 -21.32 -8.97 20.21
C LEU A 50 -21.68 -7.81 19.26
N GLU A 51 -21.32 -6.59 19.61
CA GLU A 51 -21.57 -5.39 18.82
C GLU A 51 -20.66 -5.34 17.59
N SER A 52 -19.38 -5.73 17.77
CA SER A 52 -18.41 -5.89 16.67
C SER A 52 -18.83 -6.99 15.71
N MET A 53 -19.34 -8.14 16.19
CA MET A 53 -19.86 -9.21 15.33
C MET A 53 -21.10 -8.78 14.54
N LEU A 54 -22.02 -8.01 15.16
CA LEU A 54 -23.20 -7.50 14.47
C LEU A 54 -22.81 -6.45 13.42
N ASN A 55 -21.91 -5.56 13.76
CA ASN A 55 -21.38 -4.57 12.82
C ASN A 55 -20.65 -5.24 11.66
N MET A 56 -19.78 -6.22 11.93
CA MET A 56 -19.09 -7.00 10.92
C MET A 56 -20.07 -7.74 10.00
N MET A 57 -21.12 -8.37 10.52
CA MET A 57 -22.14 -9.02 9.72
C MET A 57 -22.95 -8.05 8.83
N MET A 58 -23.18 -6.84 9.31
CA MET A 58 -23.89 -5.81 8.54
C MET A 58 -22.98 -5.17 7.50
N PHE A 59 -21.72 -4.88 7.84
CA PHE A 59 -20.76 -4.25 6.93
C PHE A 59 -20.18 -5.23 5.91
N SER A 60 -19.91 -6.48 6.26
CA SER A 60 -19.39 -7.47 5.31
C SER A 60 -20.36 -7.73 4.14
N ARG A 61 -21.67 -7.57 4.37
CA ARG A 61 -22.67 -7.69 3.28
C ARG A 61 -22.72 -6.48 2.35
N SER A 62 -22.31 -5.31 2.83
CA SER A 62 -22.31 -4.06 2.05
C SER A 62 -20.98 -3.77 1.35
N VAL A 63 -19.93 -4.52 1.67
CA VAL A 63 -18.58 -4.32 1.10
C VAL A 63 -18.05 -5.52 0.35
N GLU A 64 -18.79 -6.63 0.32
CA GLU A 64 -18.51 -7.74 -0.58
C GLU A 64 -18.99 -7.37 -1.98
N THR A 65 -18.17 -7.68 -2.99
CA THR A 65 -18.47 -7.40 -4.38
C THR A 65 -18.50 -8.67 -5.19
N ASP A 66 -19.36 -8.72 -6.20
CA ASP A 66 -19.40 -9.78 -7.20
C ASP A 66 -18.43 -9.54 -8.36
N ASN A 67 -17.61 -8.48 -8.29
CA ASN A 67 -16.64 -8.14 -9.31
C ASN A 67 -15.46 -9.14 -9.28
N GLU A 68 -15.28 -9.89 -10.37
CA GLU A 68 -14.24 -10.91 -10.49
C GLU A 68 -12.80 -10.35 -10.51
N ASP A 69 -12.64 -9.07 -10.83
CA ASP A 69 -11.34 -8.39 -10.82
C ASP A 69 -10.96 -7.86 -9.41
N ALA A 70 -11.91 -7.87 -8.47
CA ALA A 70 -11.68 -7.32 -7.14
C ALA A 70 -10.81 -8.26 -6.28
N GLU A 71 -9.66 -7.78 -5.86
CA GLU A 71 -8.72 -8.49 -4.99
C GLU A 71 -8.58 -7.79 -3.65
N LYS A 72 -8.82 -8.51 -2.56
CA LYS A 72 -8.72 -7.98 -1.20
C LYS A 72 -7.28 -7.69 -0.82
N PHE A 73 -7.05 -6.58 -0.13
CA PHE A 73 -5.77 -6.28 0.49
C PHE A 73 -5.94 -5.75 1.92
N SER A 74 -4.92 -5.94 2.73
CA SER A 74 -4.75 -5.26 4.02
C SER A 74 -3.70 -4.17 3.89
N ALA A 75 -3.86 -3.09 4.65
CA ALA A 75 -2.83 -2.06 4.71
C ALA A 75 -2.68 -1.54 6.14
N TYR A 76 -1.44 -1.19 6.49
CA TYR A 76 -1.11 -0.61 7.79
C TYR A 76 -0.03 0.46 7.62
N SER A 77 -0.24 1.63 8.24
CA SER A 77 0.68 2.76 8.13
C SER A 77 1.61 2.82 9.33
N LEU A 78 2.91 2.81 9.06
CA LEU A 78 3.96 2.99 10.05
C LEU A 78 4.84 4.18 9.66
N LYS A 79 5.75 4.57 10.55
CA LYS A 79 6.71 5.64 10.32
C LYS A 79 8.14 5.13 10.37
N MET A 80 8.89 5.48 9.35
CA MET A 80 10.33 5.41 9.37
C MET A 80 10.90 6.68 9.98
N GLN A 81 11.61 6.54 11.09
CA GLN A 81 12.25 7.67 11.75
C GLN A 81 13.63 7.93 11.17
N GLN A 82 13.82 9.07 10.51
CA GLN A 82 15.12 9.48 9.98
C GLN A 82 16.00 10.15 11.04
N ASN A 83 15.39 11.00 11.87
CA ASN A 83 16.04 11.70 12.97
C ASN A 83 14.99 12.19 13.99
N ALA A 84 15.38 12.90 15.02
CA ALA A 84 14.50 13.34 16.11
C ALA A 84 13.31 14.22 15.65
N THR A 85 13.38 14.83 14.46
CA THR A 85 12.38 15.79 13.98
C THR A 85 11.73 15.39 12.65
N ARG A 86 12.20 14.34 11.99
CA ARG A 86 11.72 13.93 10.68
C ARG A 86 11.39 12.46 10.64
N ALA A 87 10.14 12.16 10.40
CA ALA A 87 9.64 10.83 10.14
C ALA A 87 8.90 10.82 8.80
N GLU A 88 9.00 9.73 8.06
CA GLU A 88 8.26 9.52 6.83
C GLU A 88 7.30 8.36 6.99
N GLU A 89 6.13 8.51 6.41
CA GLU A 89 5.12 7.46 6.40
C GLU A 89 5.51 6.38 5.40
N VAL A 90 5.36 5.14 5.84
CA VAL A 90 5.58 3.93 5.05
C VAL A 90 4.32 3.10 5.16
N LEU A 91 3.73 2.77 4.02
CA LEU A 91 2.55 1.93 3.96
C LEU A 91 2.96 0.48 3.76
N LEU A 92 2.44 -0.40 4.62
CA LEU A 92 2.62 -1.83 4.51
C LEU A 92 1.38 -2.42 3.84
N TYR A 93 1.56 -3.12 2.74
CA TYR A 93 0.52 -3.85 2.04
C TYR A 93 0.61 -5.34 2.36
N GLY A 94 -0.49 -5.89 2.84
CA GLY A 94 -0.73 -7.33 2.91
C GLY A 94 -1.50 -7.77 1.67
N ILE A 95 -0.87 -8.53 0.82
CA ILE A 95 -1.42 -8.98 -0.47
C ILE A 95 -1.66 -10.48 -0.51
N GLU A 96 -2.52 -10.93 -1.40
CA GLU A 96 -2.74 -12.35 -1.63
C GLU A 96 -1.51 -12.97 -2.31
N PRO A 97 -1.18 -14.25 -2.00
CA PRO A 97 0.01 -14.91 -2.56
C PRO A 97 -0.01 -15.04 -4.08
N ASP A 98 -1.19 -15.09 -4.70
CA ASP A 98 -1.44 -15.20 -6.12
C ASP A 98 -2.04 -13.91 -6.70
N SER A 99 -1.64 -12.76 -6.15
CA SER A 99 -2.14 -11.45 -6.57
C SER A 99 -2.07 -11.25 -8.09
N GLN A 100 -3.17 -10.78 -8.66
CA GLN A 100 -3.26 -10.40 -10.07
C GLN A 100 -2.60 -9.04 -10.36
N TYR A 101 -2.36 -8.25 -9.32
CA TYR A 101 -1.88 -6.87 -9.41
C TYR A 101 -0.43 -6.73 -9.01
N ILE A 102 -0.02 -7.43 -7.95
CA ILE A 102 1.33 -7.33 -7.40
C ILE A 102 2.00 -8.71 -7.57
N HIS A 103 2.74 -8.86 -8.65
CA HIS A 103 3.34 -10.14 -9.05
C HIS A 103 4.58 -10.44 -8.22
N LEU A 104 4.38 -10.87 -6.99
CA LEU A 104 5.41 -11.35 -6.07
C LEU A 104 5.09 -12.77 -5.63
N ASP A 105 6.07 -13.66 -5.75
CA ASP A 105 5.97 -15.01 -5.17
C ASP A 105 6.35 -14.93 -3.68
N LEU A 106 5.38 -14.57 -2.85
CA LEU A 106 5.57 -14.29 -1.43
C LEU A 106 5.48 -15.56 -0.58
N GLN A 107 6.56 -15.84 0.14
CA GLN A 107 6.50 -16.77 1.27
C GLN A 107 6.01 -16.02 2.52
N PRO A 108 5.47 -16.71 3.54
CA PRO A 108 4.89 -16.07 4.73
C PRO A 108 5.83 -15.13 5.50
N THR A 109 7.13 -15.31 5.35
CA THR A 109 8.16 -14.50 6.04
C THR A 109 8.79 -13.44 5.16
N ASP A 110 8.40 -13.36 3.89
CA ASP A 110 9.02 -12.46 2.93
C ASP A 110 8.53 -11.03 3.13
N VAL A 111 9.47 -10.11 3.00
CA VAL A 111 9.25 -8.67 3.05
C VAL A 111 9.92 -8.03 1.84
N TYR A 112 9.12 -7.49 0.95
CA TYR A 112 9.60 -6.72 -0.19
C TYR A 112 9.38 -5.23 0.07
N ILE A 113 10.28 -4.40 -0.43
CA ILE A 113 10.12 -2.95 -0.41
C ILE A 113 10.04 -2.40 -1.83
N SER A 114 9.39 -1.27 -2.00
CA SER A 114 9.34 -0.56 -3.27
C SER A 114 10.74 -0.13 -3.73
N SER A 115 10.97 -0.06 -5.04
CA SER A 115 12.22 0.48 -5.60
C SER A 115 12.45 1.93 -5.15
N ALA A 116 11.38 2.75 -5.05
CA ALA A 116 11.47 4.09 -4.51
C ALA A 116 12.00 4.13 -3.07
N TYR A 117 11.59 3.16 -2.23
CA TYR A 117 12.07 3.07 -0.85
C TYR A 117 13.53 2.63 -0.80
N ALA A 118 13.87 1.59 -1.57
CA ALA A 118 15.21 1.06 -1.67
C ALA A 118 16.22 2.13 -2.14
N ASP A 119 15.90 2.85 -3.21
CA ASP A 119 16.77 3.86 -3.80
C ASP A 119 16.96 5.08 -2.89
N LYS A 120 15.88 5.54 -2.26
CA LYS A 120 15.93 6.70 -1.38
C LYS A 120 16.82 6.50 -0.16
N TYR A 121 16.83 5.29 0.40
CA TYR A 121 17.56 4.96 1.62
C TYR A 121 18.74 4.02 1.40
N LEU A 122 19.04 3.67 0.15
CA LEU A 122 20.12 2.76 -0.23
C LEU A 122 20.00 1.39 0.45
N ILE A 123 18.78 0.90 0.59
CA ILE A 123 18.48 -0.39 1.23
C ILE A 123 18.67 -1.51 0.22
N GLN A 124 19.26 -2.61 0.67
CA GLN A 124 19.47 -3.81 -0.14
C GLN A 124 18.79 -5.03 0.49
N PRO A 125 18.49 -6.07 -0.31
CA PRO A 125 18.05 -7.34 0.24
C PRO A 125 19.04 -7.87 1.31
N GLY A 126 18.50 -8.26 2.46
CA GLY A 126 19.24 -8.65 3.65
C GLY A 126 19.38 -7.55 4.71
N ASP A 127 19.13 -6.30 4.36
CA ASP A 127 19.12 -5.20 5.34
C ASP A 127 17.87 -5.27 6.23
N THR A 128 17.97 -4.67 7.40
CA THR A 128 16.84 -4.55 8.34
C THR A 128 16.34 -3.12 8.39
N ILE A 129 15.04 -2.93 8.13
CA ILE A 129 14.35 -1.66 8.31
C ILE A 129 13.64 -1.66 9.66
N THR A 130 13.64 -0.49 10.33
CA THR A 130 12.92 -0.29 11.61
C THR A 130 11.80 0.71 11.39
N LEU A 131 10.58 0.27 11.58
CA LEU A 131 9.36 1.07 11.45
C LEU A 131 8.71 1.22 12.82
N LYS A 132 8.06 2.36 13.06
CA LYS A 132 7.44 2.71 14.34
C LYS A 132 5.98 3.03 14.19
N GLU A 133 5.21 2.71 15.22
CA GLU A 133 3.84 3.19 15.36
C GLU A 133 3.79 4.71 15.44
N THR A 134 2.68 5.27 14.94
CA THR A 134 2.45 6.72 14.98
C THR A 134 2.11 7.22 16.39
N TYR A 135 1.39 6.42 17.16
CA TYR A 135 0.80 6.83 18.44
C TYR A 135 1.27 5.99 19.63
N GLU A 136 1.99 4.90 19.37
CA GLU A 136 2.51 4.00 20.39
C GLU A 136 4.05 3.93 20.32
N ASP A 137 4.67 3.61 21.44
CA ASP A 137 6.14 3.39 21.48
C ASP A 137 6.47 1.93 21.11
N LYS A 138 5.91 1.46 19.97
CA LYS A 138 6.12 0.14 19.41
C LYS A 138 6.91 0.25 18.12
N SER A 139 7.88 -0.65 17.94
CA SER A 139 8.74 -0.68 16.77
C SER A 139 8.78 -2.08 16.18
N TYR A 140 8.84 -2.15 14.87
CA TYR A 140 8.92 -3.38 14.08
C TYR A 140 10.23 -3.39 13.30
N ASN A 141 10.97 -4.49 13.41
CA ASN A 141 12.18 -4.72 12.65
C ASN A 141 11.89 -5.76 11.56
N LEU A 142 11.99 -5.34 10.32
CA LEU A 142 11.70 -6.16 9.16
C LEU A 142 12.97 -6.38 8.35
N THR A 143 13.30 -7.63 8.05
CA THR A 143 14.43 -7.95 7.17
C THR A 143 13.93 -7.97 5.73
N VAL A 144 14.53 -7.17 4.87
CA VAL A 144 14.14 -7.04 3.46
C VAL A 144 14.58 -8.28 2.70
N THR A 145 13.63 -9.01 2.13
CA THR A 145 13.87 -10.18 1.28
C THR A 145 14.21 -9.76 -0.16
N GLY A 146 13.53 -8.73 -0.66
CA GLY A 146 13.72 -8.27 -2.04
C GLY A 146 13.17 -6.88 -2.29
N ILE A 147 13.32 -6.44 -3.54
CA ILE A 147 12.85 -5.13 -4.01
C ILE A 147 11.82 -5.39 -5.10
N TYR A 148 10.65 -4.76 -4.97
CA TYR A 148 9.61 -4.73 -5.98
C TYR A 148 9.74 -3.46 -6.81
N ASP A 149 9.73 -3.60 -8.13
CA ASP A 149 9.85 -2.47 -9.07
C ASP A 149 8.59 -1.61 -9.06
N TYR A 150 8.56 -0.68 -8.12
CA TYR A 150 7.47 0.26 -7.90
C TYR A 150 8.03 1.58 -7.39
N GLU A 151 7.87 2.64 -8.19
CA GLU A 151 8.39 3.98 -7.88
C GLU A 151 7.36 4.93 -7.26
N GLY A 152 6.11 4.47 -7.07
CA GLY A 152 5.00 5.32 -6.67
C GLY A 152 5.09 5.88 -5.25
N ALA A 153 5.57 5.07 -4.28
CA ALA A 153 5.63 5.45 -2.87
C ALA A 153 6.65 4.62 -2.08
N LEU A 154 6.81 4.96 -0.79
CA LEU A 154 7.64 4.22 0.16
C LEU A 154 6.80 3.10 0.77
N ASP A 155 6.72 1.98 0.07
CA ASP A 155 5.83 0.89 0.44
C ASP A 155 6.60 -0.38 0.80
N VAL A 156 5.95 -1.20 1.63
CA VAL A 156 6.39 -2.54 2.00
C VAL A 156 5.31 -3.52 1.59
N PHE A 157 5.69 -4.64 1.01
CA PHE A 157 4.79 -5.70 0.56
C PHE A 157 5.11 -7.00 1.29
N MET A 158 4.10 -7.64 1.83
CA MET A 158 4.16 -8.95 2.49
C MET A 158 2.86 -9.72 2.27
N SER A 159 2.80 -10.99 2.68
CA SER A 159 1.55 -11.72 2.61
C SER A 159 0.50 -11.11 3.54
N ARG A 160 -0.78 -11.14 3.12
CA ARG A 160 -1.89 -10.60 3.93
C ARG A 160 -1.99 -11.29 5.28
N GLU A 161 -1.76 -12.60 5.33
CA GLU A 161 -1.73 -13.38 6.56
C GLU A 161 -0.64 -12.88 7.52
N ALA A 162 0.59 -12.70 7.02
CA ALA A 162 1.70 -12.22 7.85
C ALA A 162 1.48 -10.79 8.38
N LEU A 163 0.90 -9.91 7.56
CA LEU A 163 0.57 -8.56 7.99
C LEU A 163 -0.54 -8.58 9.06
N ASN A 164 -1.60 -9.34 8.83
CA ASN A 164 -2.69 -9.45 9.77
C ASN A 164 -2.24 -10.02 11.13
N ASP A 165 -1.39 -11.04 11.11
CA ASP A 165 -0.80 -11.63 12.33
C ASP A 165 0.13 -10.64 13.06
N MET A 166 0.91 -9.87 12.33
CA MET A 166 1.86 -8.90 12.92
C MET A 166 1.14 -7.81 13.73
N PHE A 167 -0.05 -7.42 13.30
CA PHE A 167 -0.83 -6.35 13.92
C PHE A 167 -2.02 -6.84 14.73
N ASP A 168 -2.09 -8.16 15.04
CA ASP A 168 -3.20 -8.78 15.78
C ASP A 168 -4.58 -8.52 15.13
N LEU A 169 -4.60 -8.43 13.80
CA LEU A 169 -5.82 -8.29 13.01
C LEU A 169 -6.43 -9.68 12.77
N GLY A 170 -7.72 -9.77 12.57
CA GLY A 170 -8.35 -11.05 12.25
C GLY A 170 -7.82 -11.67 10.94
N SER A 171 -7.83 -13.00 10.83
CA SER A 171 -7.40 -13.69 9.60
C SER A 171 -8.16 -13.23 8.35
N ASP A 172 -9.41 -12.83 8.54
CA ASP A 172 -10.30 -12.34 7.48
C ASP A 172 -10.21 -10.82 7.26
N TYR A 173 -9.32 -10.14 8.00
CA TYR A 173 -9.18 -8.69 7.91
C TYR A 173 -8.73 -8.28 6.51
N PHE A 174 -9.40 -7.28 5.98
CA PHE A 174 -9.00 -6.52 4.82
C PHE A 174 -9.53 -5.08 4.92
N CYS A 175 -8.89 -4.16 4.25
CA CYS A 175 -9.25 -2.74 4.28
C CYS A 175 -9.54 -2.15 2.91
N GLY A 176 -9.43 -2.92 1.84
CA GLY A 176 -9.70 -2.43 0.51
C GLY A 176 -9.63 -3.48 -0.59
N TYR A 177 -9.84 -2.99 -1.80
CA TYR A 177 -9.78 -3.78 -3.02
C TYR A 177 -8.86 -3.12 -4.06
N PHE A 178 -8.06 -3.94 -4.73
CA PHE A 178 -7.49 -3.62 -6.03
C PHE A 178 -8.44 -4.09 -7.12
N SER A 179 -8.56 -3.36 -8.21
CA SER A 179 -9.37 -3.78 -9.37
C SER A 179 -8.90 -3.10 -10.65
N ASN A 180 -9.03 -3.76 -11.80
CA ASN A 180 -8.86 -3.17 -13.13
C ASN A 180 -10.19 -2.72 -13.74
N SER A 181 -11.30 -2.98 -13.07
CA SER A 181 -12.63 -2.51 -13.45
C SER A 181 -13.30 -1.76 -12.29
N GLU A 182 -14.20 -0.85 -12.64
CA GLU A 182 -14.93 -0.09 -11.63
C GLU A 182 -15.84 -1.01 -10.80
N ILE A 183 -15.71 -0.95 -9.47
CA ILE A 183 -16.59 -1.64 -8.54
C ILE A 183 -17.74 -0.71 -8.19
N THR A 184 -18.97 -1.12 -8.47
CA THR A 184 -20.17 -0.27 -8.33
C THR A 184 -21.15 -0.76 -7.28
N ASP A 185 -20.87 -1.87 -6.63
CA ASP A 185 -21.76 -2.57 -5.68
C ASP A 185 -21.29 -2.52 -4.21
N ILE A 186 -20.23 -1.72 -3.93
CA ILE A 186 -19.70 -1.48 -2.59
C ILE A 186 -19.91 -0.05 -2.12
#